data_790d543e0288b83229219171593a76ed
#
_entry.id   790d543e0288b83229219171593a76ed
#
_cell.length_a   1.000
_cell.length_b   1.000
_cell.length_c   1.000
_cell.angle_alpha   90.00
_cell.angle_beta   90.00
_cell.angle_gamma   90.00
#
_symmetry.space_group_name_H-M   'P 1'
#
loop_
_entity.id
_entity.type
_entity.pdbx_description
1 polymer ?
#
loop_
_entity_poly.entity_id
_entity_poly.type
_entity_poly.pdbx_seq_one_letter_code
_entity_poly.pdbx_strand_id
1 'polypeptide(L)'
;MAEQTSDQSILGTIQGLVHEEQRLWGHNQLSDQDQARLGQIKVQLDQCWDLLRQRDARREFGQDPNGAKARPASVVEGYEQ
;
A
#
# COMPACT_ATOMS: atom_id res chain seq x y z
N MET A 1 -17.62 5.04 -13.84
CA MET A 1 -16.93 6.03 -13.34
C MET A 1 -15.53 5.67 -12.97
N ALA A 2 -14.69 6.49 -13.33
CA ALA A 2 -13.34 6.16 -13.08
C ALA A 2 -13.09 6.19 -11.60
N GLU A 3 -12.27 5.33 -11.16
CA GLU A 3 -11.89 5.33 -9.85
C GLU A 3 -11.09 6.49 -9.55
N GLN A 4 -11.46 7.23 -8.56
CA GLN A 4 -10.67 8.34 -8.14
C GLN A 4 -9.72 7.86 -7.11
N THR A 5 -8.45 8.02 -7.36
CA THR A 5 -7.46 7.72 -6.35
C THR A 5 -7.39 8.91 -5.43
N SER A 6 -7.94 8.77 -4.24
CA SER A 6 -7.90 9.83 -3.26
C SER A 6 -7.13 9.33 -2.05
N ASP A 7 -6.73 10.28 -1.20
CA ASP A 7 -6.05 9.89 0.04
C ASP A 7 -6.93 8.96 0.86
N GLN A 8 -8.23 9.27 0.92
CA GLN A 8 -9.14 8.44 1.71
C GLN A 8 -9.26 7.03 1.16
N SER A 9 -9.29 6.88 -0.17
CA SER A 9 -9.40 5.54 -0.74
C SER A 9 -8.12 4.75 -0.50
N ILE A 10 -6.97 5.41 -0.57
CA ILE A 10 -5.70 4.74 -0.29
C ILE A 10 -5.63 4.33 1.17
N LEU A 11 -6.03 5.22 2.07
CA LEU A 11 -6.04 4.89 3.51
C LEU A 11 -7.00 3.76 3.81
N GLY A 12 -8.15 3.71 3.12
CA GLY A 12 -9.08 2.60 3.27
C GLY A 12 -8.47 1.29 2.85
N THR A 13 -7.72 1.30 1.76
CA THR A 13 -7.02 0.10 1.31
C THR A 13 -5.98 -0.33 2.34
N ILE A 14 -5.23 0.61 2.89
CA ILE A 14 -4.25 0.31 3.93
C ILE A 14 -4.92 -0.32 5.14
N GLN A 15 -6.05 0.23 5.57
CA GLN A 15 -6.76 -0.33 6.72
C GLN A 15 -7.21 -1.75 6.47
N GLY A 16 -7.72 -2.03 5.27
CA GLY A 16 -8.14 -3.38 4.93
C GLY A 16 -6.98 -4.35 4.93
N LEU A 17 -5.84 -3.93 4.40
CA LEU A 17 -4.65 -4.77 4.37
C LEU A 17 -4.12 -5.03 5.78
N VAL A 18 -4.13 -4.02 6.63
CA VAL A 18 -3.68 -4.19 8.01
C VAL A 18 -4.60 -5.15 8.77
N HIS A 19 -5.92 -5.03 8.54
CA HIS A 19 -6.86 -5.95 9.17
C HIS A 19 -6.61 -7.39 8.73
N GLU A 20 -6.37 -7.58 7.44
CA GLU A 20 -6.07 -8.92 6.95
C GLU A 20 -4.78 -9.45 7.54
N GLU A 21 -3.77 -8.60 7.64
CA GLU A 21 -2.50 -8.97 8.22
C GLU A 21 -2.69 -9.44 9.66
N GLN A 22 -3.47 -8.69 10.43
CA GLN A 22 -3.71 -9.05 11.83
C GLN A 22 -4.46 -10.36 11.96
N ARG A 23 -5.42 -10.60 11.06
CA ARG A 23 -6.12 -11.88 11.09
C ARG A 23 -5.19 -13.04 10.80
N LEU A 24 -4.28 -12.88 9.86
CA LEU A 24 -3.33 -13.94 9.54
C LEU A 24 -2.39 -14.19 10.70
N TRP A 25 -1.93 -13.14 11.36
CA TRP A 25 -1.05 -13.31 12.52
C TRP A 25 -1.76 -13.94 13.70
N GLY A 26 -3.08 -13.93 13.70
CA GLY A 26 -3.86 -14.59 14.74
C GLY A 26 -3.94 -16.10 14.60
N HIS A 27 -3.49 -16.66 13.47
CA HIS A 27 -3.49 -18.10 13.29
C HIS A 27 -2.40 -18.73 14.17
N ASN A 28 -2.69 -19.89 14.72
CA ASN A 28 -1.71 -20.59 15.57
C ASN A 28 -0.49 -20.98 14.80
N GLN A 29 -0.68 -21.42 13.56
CA GLN A 29 0.41 -21.76 12.68
C GLN A 29 0.14 -21.14 11.35
N LEU A 30 1.16 -20.52 10.78
CA LEU A 30 1.04 -19.93 9.46
C LEU A 30 1.32 -21.00 8.42
N SER A 31 0.37 -21.19 7.52
CA SER A 31 0.59 -22.08 6.38
C SER A 31 1.49 -21.37 5.37
N ASP A 32 1.96 -22.12 4.38
CA ASP A 32 2.73 -21.52 3.30
C ASP A 32 1.90 -20.46 2.58
N GLN A 33 0.61 -20.71 2.42
CA GLN A 33 -0.27 -19.73 1.80
C GLN A 33 -0.39 -18.48 2.64
N ASP A 34 -0.48 -18.63 3.96
CA ASP A 34 -0.54 -17.47 4.85
C ASP A 34 0.72 -16.64 4.74
N GLN A 35 1.87 -17.30 4.69
CA GLN A 35 3.13 -16.60 4.59
C GLN A 35 3.26 -15.86 3.27
N ALA A 36 2.82 -16.50 2.19
CA ALA A 36 2.84 -15.85 0.88
C ALA A 36 1.92 -14.64 0.87
N ARG A 37 0.74 -14.76 1.47
CA ARG A 37 -0.19 -13.64 1.52
C ARG A 37 0.37 -12.48 2.35
N LEU A 38 1.01 -12.80 3.48
CA LEU A 38 1.63 -11.75 4.29
C LEU A 38 2.70 -10.99 3.49
N GLY A 39 3.48 -11.71 2.68
CA GLY A 39 4.44 -11.05 1.83
C GLY A 39 3.79 -10.13 0.83
N GLN A 40 2.68 -10.55 0.23
CA GLN A 40 1.95 -9.71 -0.71
C GLN A 40 1.39 -8.48 -0.02
N ILE A 41 0.86 -8.65 1.18
CA ILE A 41 0.31 -7.54 1.93
C ILE A 41 1.39 -6.50 2.23
N LYS A 42 2.58 -6.97 2.60
CA LYS A 42 3.67 -6.05 2.87
C LYS A 42 4.00 -5.20 1.64
N VAL A 43 4.09 -5.83 0.48
CA VAL A 43 4.36 -5.11 -0.75
C VAL A 43 3.26 -4.11 -1.06
N GLN A 44 2.01 -4.54 -0.92
CA GLN A 44 0.88 -3.66 -1.21
C GLN A 44 0.84 -2.48 -0.26
N LEU A 45 1.16 -2.70 1.01
CA LEU A 45 1.23 -1.60 1.96
C LEU A 45 2.33 -0.62 1.58
N ASP A 46 3.49 -1.12 1.18
CA ASP A 46 4.59 -0.25 0.76
C ASP A 46 4.17 0.59 -0.44
N GLN A 47 3.47 -0.03 -1.39
CA GLN A 47 2.99 0.70 -2.56
C GLN A 47 1.97 1.77 -2.19
N CYS A 48 1.09 1.47 -1.24
CA CYS A 48 0.10 2.43 -0.78
C CYS A 48 0.75 3.62 -0.10
N TRP A 49 1.71 3.37 0.78
CA TRP A 49 2.40 4.46 1.46
C TRP A 49 3.22 5.29 0.51
N ASP A 50 3.87 4.64 -0.46
CA ASP A 50 4.62 5.35 -1.47
C ASP A 50 3.69 6.27 -2.28
N LEU A 51 2.52 5.77 -2.63
CA LEU A 51 1.56 6.55 -3.39
C LEU A 51 1.11 7.78 -2.61
N LEU A 52 0.86 7.63 -1.31
CA LEU A 52 0.50 8.78 -0.48
C LEU A 52 1.61 9.82 -0.45
N ARG A 53 2.86 9.38 -0.35
CA ARG A 53 3.98 10.32 -0.37
C ARG A 53 4.07 11.05 -1.69
N GLN A 54 3.85 10.35 -2.80
CA GLN A 54 3.85 10.99 -4.10
C GLN A 54 2.77 12.05 -4.19
N ARG A 55 1.58 11.74 -3.67
CA ARG A 55 0.46 12.69 -3.71
C ARG A 55 0.79 13.92 -2.89
N ASP A 56 1.38 13.73 -1.71
CA ASP A 56 1.76 14.87 -0.89
C ASP A 56 2.80 15.74 -1.58
N ALA A 57 3.80 15.11 -2.18
CA ALA A 57 4.84 15.85 -2.87
C ALA A 57 4.26 16.68 -4.01
N ARG A 58 3.32 16.09 -4.75
CA ARG A 58 2.69 16.84 -5.84
C ARG A 58 1.93 18.04 -5.34
N ARG A 59 1.22 17.89 -4.22
CA ARG A 59 0.50 19.03 -3.65
C ARG A 59 1.45 20.15 -3.25
N GLU A 60 2.59 19.78 -2.69
CA GLU A 60 3.56 20.78 -2.27
C GLU A 60 4.11 21.59 -3.42
N PHE A 61 4.19 20.95 -4.59
CA PHE A 61 4.72 21.65 -5.76
C PHE A 61 3.62 22.14 -6.70
N GLY A 62 2.38 22.17 -6.22
CA GLY A 62 1.28 22.70 -7.02
C GLY A 62 0.84 21.80 -8.14
N GLN A 63 1.22 20.52 -8.10
CA GLN A 63 0.85 19.56 -9.12
C GLN A 63 -0.37 18.78 -8.71
N ASP A 64 -1.05 18.18 -9.69
CA ASP A 64 -2.25 17.39 -9.42
C ASP A 64 -1.87 16.11 -8.71
N PRO A 65 -2.33 15.89 -7.47
CA PRO A 65 -2.00 14.65 -6.77
C PRO A 65 -2.51 13.41 -7.51
N ASN A 66 -3.56 13.55 -8.30
CA ASN A 66 -4.07 12.41 -9.05
C ASN A 66 -3.14 11.92 -10.14
N GLY A 67 -2.08 12.66 -10.44
CA GLY A 67 -1.05 12.19 -11.35
C GLY A 67 -0.10 11.19 -10.75
N ALA A 68 -0.12 11.02 -9.42
CA ALA A 68 0.74 10.02 -8.79
C ALA A 68 0.25 8.61 -9.16
N LYS A 69 1.20 7.69 -9.30
CA LYS A 69 0.88 6.33 -9.69
C LYS A 69 1.64 5.34 -8.82
N ALA A 70 1.02 4.20 -8.59
CA ALA A 70 1.67 3.14 -7.84
C ALA A 70 2.94 2.72 -8.57
N ARG A 71 4.01 2.52 -7.82
CA ARG A 71 5.29 2.13 -8.39
C ARG A 71 5.51 0.64 -8.17
N PRO A 72 6.37 0.02 -9.01
CA PRO A 72 6.59 -1.41 -8.88
C PRO A 72 7.15 -1.79 -7.51
N ALA A 73 6.90 -3.03 -7.12
CA ALA A 73 7.37 -3.53 -5.84
C ALA A 73 8.88 -3.35 -5.68
N SER A 74 9.62 -3.57 -6.74
CA SER A 74 11.08 -3.47 -6.65
C SER A 74 11.52 -2.05 -6.27
N VAL A 75 10.75 -1.04 -6.65
CA VAL A 75 11.08 0.33 -6.31
C VAL A 75 10.74 0.64 -4.86
N VAL A 76 9.50 0.28 -4.45
CA VAL A 76 9.05 0.65 -3.11
C VAL A 76 9.78 -0.15 -2.04
N GLU A 77 10.12 -1.40 -2.34
CA GLU A 77 10.87 -2.20 -1.37
C GLU A 77 12.29 -1.69 -1.18
N GLY A 78 12.81 -1.01 -2.17
CA GLY A 78 14.14 -0.43 -2.05
C GLY A 78 14.24 0.65 -0.99
N TYR A 79 13.12 1.26 -0.65
CA TYR A 79 13.13 2.29 0.37
C TYR A 79 13.46 1.76 1.75
N GLU A 80 13.35 0.49 1.93
CA GLU A 80 13.57 -0.08 3.25
C GLU A 80 15.00 -0.46 3.50
N GLN A 81 15.83 -0.25 2.53
CA GLN A 81 17.25 -0.60 2.66
C GLN A 81 17.99 0.39 3.52
#